data_ab733f5bb055b0eeea27ae9a8a01e71b
#
_entry.id   ab733f5bb055b0eeea27ae9a8a01e71b
#
_cell.length_a   1.000
_cell.length_b   1.000
_cell.length_c   1.000
_cell.angle_alpha   90.00
_cell.angle_beta   90.00
_cell.angle_gamma   90.00
#
_symmetry.space_group_name_H-M   'P 1'
#
loop_
_entity.id
_entity.type
_entity.pdbx_description
1 polymer ?
#
loop_
_entity_poly.entity_id
_entity_poly.type
_entity_poly.pdbx_seq_one_letter_code
_entity_poly.pdbx_strand_id
1 'polypeptide(L)'
;SDDFIGGAVSALNVTDTALMVLNAQYGVEVGTINQFRYTEQFHKPVIFVVNQLDNDKADYDGTIAQLRDQWGGKIVPIQYPVSTGASFNAVVDVLKMKMYRWKPEGGVPDVLEIPAEEMDKAMELHKALVEAAAEHDDVLMEKFFEEGTLSEDDMRAGIRAGLVTRGMFPVFCVCA
;
A
#
# COMPACT_ATOMS: atom_id res chain seq x y z
N SER A 1 -1.43 5.27 -20.46
CA SER A 1 -0.94 5.11 -21.83
C SER A 1 -0.08 6.32 -22.19
N ASP A 2 0.92 6.13 -23.01
CA ASP A 2 1.89 7.18 -23.39
C ASP A 2 1.20 8.33 -24.14
N ASP A 3 0.01 8.11 -24.69
CA ASP A 3 -0.79 9.12 -25.40
C ASP A 3 -1.26 10.29 -24.50
N PHE A 4 -1.26 10.12 -23.19
CA PHE A 4 -1.76 11.09 -22.22
C PHE A 4 -0.68 11.64 -21.27
N ILE A 5 0.60 11.50 -21.63
CA ILE A 5 1.73 11.98 -20.81
C ILE A 5 1.59 13.46 -20.46
N GLY A 6 1.19 14.31 -21.43
CA GLY A 6 0.99 15.74 -21.18
C GLY A 6 -0.04 16.02 -20.09
N GLY A 7 -1.14 15.26 -20.05
CA GLY A 7 -2.16 15.35 -19.01
C GLY A 7 -1.62 14.91 -17.64
N ALA A 8 -0.88 13.82 -17.58
CA ALA A 8 -0.27 13.31 -16.35
C ALA A 8 0.75 14.31 -15.77
N VAL A 9 1.61 14.88 -16.61
CA VAL A 9 2.59 15.90 -16.21
C VAL A 9 1.88 17.15 -15.68
N SER A 10 0.83 17.61 -16.37
CA SER A 10 0.05 18.78 -15.93
C SER A 10 -0.63 18.52 -14.58
N ALA A 11 -1.18 17.32 -14.38
CA ALA A 11 -1.79 16.93 -13.10
C ALA A 11 -0.75 16.89 -11.97
N LEU A 12 0.44 16.31 -12.22
CA LEU A 12 1.50 16.23 -11.22
C LEU A 12 2.01 17.62 -10.76
N ASN A 13 1.91 18.64 -11.59
CA ASN A 13 2.29 20.00 -11.20
C ASN A 13 1.37 20.57 -10.09
N VAL A 14 0.09 20.19 -10.08
CA VAL A 14 -0.93 20.80 -9.20
C VAL A 14 -1.41 19.88 -8.07
N THR A 15 -0.98 18.61 -8.06
CA THR A 15 -1.35 17.65 -7.01
C THR A 15 -0.29 17.56 -5.92
N ASP A 16 -0.71 17.24 -4.70
CA ASP A 16 0.20 17.02 -3.57
C ASP A 16 0.75 15.60 -3.53
N THR A 17 -0.02 14.62 -3.99
CA THR A 17 0.32 13.19 -3.94
C THR A 17 -0.15 12.50 -5.22
N ALA A 18 0.65 11.59 -5.73
CA ALA A 18 0.31 10.73 -6.86
C ALA A 18 -0.26 9.40 -6.37
N LEU A 19 -1.43 9.03 -6.88
CA LEU A 19 -2.00 7.70 -6.69
C LEU A 19 -1.73 6.86 -7.93
N MET A 20 -0.90 5.84 -7.78
CA MET A 20 -0.54 4.92 -8.86
C MET A 20 -1.34 3.63 -8.75
N VAL A 21 -2.30 3.45 -9.66
CA VAL A 21 -3.18 2.28 -9.70
C VAL A 21 -2.58 1.23 -10.62
N LEU A 22 -2.37 0.02 -10.07
CA LEU A 22 -1.89 -1.14 -10.81
C LEU A 22 -3.01 -2.16 -10.95
N ASN A 23 -3.01 -2.87 -12.08
CA ASN A 23 -3.87 -4.02 -12.28
C ASN A 23 -3.21 -5.25 -11.66
N ALA A 24 -3.90 -5.95 -10.76
CA ALA A 24 -3.37 -7.14 -10.07
C ALA A 24 -3.01 -8.31 -10.99
N GLN A 25 -3.54 -8.33 -12.22
CA GLN A 25 -3.19 -9.34 -13.22
C GLN A 25 -1.85 -9.05 -13.91
N TYR A 26 -1.53 -7.78 -14.15
CA TYR A 26 -0.37 -7.38 -14.95
C TYR A 26 0.79 -6.85 -14.10
N GLY A 27 0.51 -6.45 -12.86
CA GLY A 27 1.52 -5.93 -11.94
C GLY A 27 2.19 -4.65 -12.42
N VAL A 28 3.51 -4.59 -12.33
CA VAL A 28 4.33 -3.44 -12.75
C VAL A 28 4.62 -3.51 -14.24
N GLU A 29 4.05 -2.59 -15.00
CA GLU A 29 4.25 -2.47 -16.43
C GLU A 29 5.25 -1.35 -16.78
N VAL A 30 5.73 -1.31 -18.02
CA VAL A 30 6.61 -0.23 -18.52
C VAL A 30 5.98 1.16 -18.32
N GLY A 31 4.66 1.27 -18.54
CA GLY A 31 3.90 2.49 -18.27
C GLY A 31 3.96 2.93 -16.82
N THR A 32 3.91 2.00 -15.87
CA THR A 32 4.07 2.26 -14.42
C THR A 32 5.43 2.88 -14.13
N ILE A 33 6.50 2.28 -14.65
CA ILE A 33 7.88 2.75 -14.46
C ILE A 33 8.05 4.16 -15.03
N ASN A 34 7.54 4.39 -16.26
CA ASN A 34 7.65 5.69 -16.91
C ASN A 34 6.90 6.78 -16.13
N GLN A 35 5.69 6.50 -15.66
CA GLN A 35 4.92 7.46 -14.86
C GLN A 35 5.55 7.71 -13.48
N PHE A 36 6.13 6.68 -12.86
CA PHE A 36 6.83 6.85 -11.60
C PHE A 36 8.02 7.83 -11.73
N ARG A 37 8.77 7.78 -12.83
CA ARG A 37 9.87 8.73 -13.10
C ARG A 37 9.39 10.19 -13.13
N TYR A 38 8.18 10.46 -13.62
CA TYR A 38 7.60 11.80 -13.53
C TYR A 38 7.32 12.19 -12.07
N THR A 39 6.84 11.27 -11.23
CA THR A 39 6.66 11.58 -9.81
C THR A 39 8.00 11.89 -9.12
N GLU A 40 9.09 11.27 -9.55
CA GLU A 40 10.44 11.59 -9.07
C GLU A 40 10.87 12.97 -9.51
N GLN A 41 10.71 13.29 -10.78
CA GLN A 41 11.06 14.59 -11.35
C GLN A 41 10.33 15.76 -10.66
N PHE A 42 9.06 15.54 -10.27
CA PHE A 42 8.24 16.55 -9.58
C PHE A 42 8.27 16.39 -8.05
N HIS A 43 9.10 15.49 -7.52
CA HIS A 43 9.22 15.19 -6.08
C HIS A 43 7.88 14.90 -5.39
N LYS A 44 6.96 14.24 -6.10
CA LYS A 44 5.63 13.94 -5.54
C LYS A 44 5.64 12.67 -4.70
N PRO A 45 5.05 12.70 -3.50
CA PRO A 45 4.71 11.50 -2.75
C PRO A 45 3.91 10.52 -3.60
N VAL A 46 4.12 9.22 -3.42
CA VAL A 46 3.43 8.17 -4.20
C VAL A 46 2.75 7.17 -3.28
N ILE A 47 1.50 6.88 -3.56
CA ILE A 47 0.74 5.78 -2.98
C ILE A 47 0.43 4.80 -4.10
N PHE A 48 0.73 3.52 -3.89
CA PHE A 48 0.33 2.46 -4.81
C PHE A 48 -1.01 1.85 -4.41
N VAL A 49 -1.80 1.50 -5.41
CA VAL A 49 -3.10 0.85 -5.24
C VAL A 49 -3.17 -0.34 -6.18
N VAL A 50 -3.31 -1.54 -5.63
CA VAL A 50 -3.51 -2.76 -6.40
C VAL A 50 -5.02 -2.96 -6.59
N ASN A 51 -5.47 -2.87 -7.84
CA ASN A 51 -6.87 -2.94 -8.25
C ASN A 51 -7.19 -4.23 -8.99
N GLN A 52 -8.47 -4.53 -9.15
CA GLN A 52 -9.01 -5.72 -9.83
C GLN A 52 -8.58 -7.05 -9.16
N LEU A 53 -8.62 -7.05 -7.84
CA LEU A 53 -8.31 -8.24 -7.03
C LEU A 53 -9.35 -9.36 -7.18
N ASP A 54 -10.53 -9.06 -7.70
CA ASP A 54 -11.61 -9.98 -8.07
C ASP A 54 -11.37 -10.70 -9.40
N ASN A 55 -10.36 -10.32 -10.17
CA ASN A 55 -10.02 -11.01 -11.41
C ASN A 55 -9.40 -12.38 -11.11
N ASP A 56 -9.81 -13.42 -11.86
CA ASP A 56 -9.31 -14.80 -11.69
C ASP A 56 -7.80 -14.94 -11.91
N LYS A 57 -7.18 -13.98 -12.60
CA LYS A 57 -5.74 -13.92 -12.84
C LYS A 57 -5.01 -12.92 -11.92
N ALA A 58 -5.69 -12.38 -10.92
CA ALA A 58 -5.08 -11.46 -9.98
C ALA A 58 -3.99 -12.15 -9.16
N ASP A 59 -2.82 -11.54 -9.12
CA ASP A 59 -1.66 -11.98 -8.33
C ASP A 59 -1.15 -10.79 -7.49
N TYR A 60 -1.69 -10.67 -6.29
CA TYR A 60 -1.30 -9.61 -5.35
C TYR A 60 0.15 -9.77 -4.89
N ASP A 61 0.53 -10.97 -4.47
CA ASP A 61 1.87 -11.22 -3.91
C ASP A 61 2.96 -11.04 -5.00
N GLY A 62 2.69 -11.50 -6.23
CA GLY A 62 3.55 -11.25 -7.38
C GLY A 62 3.65 -9.75 -7.73
N THR A 63 2.56 -8.99 -7.62
CA THR A 63 2.56 -7.54 -7.81
C THR A 63 3.44 -6.85 -6.75
N ILE A 64 3.32 -7.24 -5.47
CA ILE A 64 4.17 -6.71 -4.38
C ILE A 64 5.65 -7.06 -4.62
N ALA A 65 5.96 -8.28 -5.05
CA ALA A 65 7.33 -8.68 -5.38
C ALA A 65 7.90 -7.80 -6.50
N GLN A 66 7.17 -7.58 -7.57
CA GLN A 66 7.57 -6.69 -8.67
C GLN A 66 7.77 -5.22 -8.21
N LEU A 67 6.89 -4.71 -7.35
CA LEU A 67 7.07 -3.38 -6.75
C LEU A 67 8.36 -3.30 -5.95
N ARG A 68 8.67 -4.33 -5.13
CA ARG A 68 9.89 -4.40 -4.34
C ARG A 68 11.15 -4.55 -5.20
N ASP A 69 11.08 -5.25 -6.31
CA ASP A 69 12.19 -5.36 -7.28
C ASP A 69 12.54 -4.00 -7.89
N GLN A 70 11.56 -3.12 -8.08
CA GLN A 70 11.77 -1.79 -8.66
C GLN A 70 12.16 -0.72 -7.61
N TRP A 71 11.54 -0.75 -6.42
CA TRP A 71 11.66 0.34 -5.44
C TRP A 71 12.12 -0.12 -4.05
N GLY A 72 12.46 -1.40 -3.90
CA GLY A 72 13.10 -1.94 -2.71
C GLY A 72 12.22 -1.91 -1.45
N GLY A 73 12.87 -1.74 -0.31
CA GLY A 73 12.23 -1.72 1.00
C GLY A 73 11.28 -0.56 1.26
N LYS A 74 11.24 0.42 0.35
CA LYS A 74 10.27 1.53 0.44
C LYS A 74 8.82 1.10 0.17
N ILE A 75 8.61 -0.08 -0.42
CA ILE A 75 7.27 -0.64 -0.67
C ILE A 75 6.74 -1.27 0.62
N VAL A 76 5.71 -0.64 1.17
CA VAL A 76 5.14 -1.05 2.47
C VAL A 76 3.63 -1.30 2.31
N PRO A 77 3.20 -2.58 2.32
CA PRO A 77 1.78 -2.92 2.32
C PRO A 77 1.08 -2.43 3.58
N ILE A 78 0.04 -1.62 3.42
CA ILE A 78 -0.87 -1.20 4.49
C ILE A 78 -2.08 -2.13 4.56
N GLN A 79 -2.44 -2.74 3.43
CA GLN A 79 -3.53 -3.70 3.31
C GLN A 79 -3.10 -4.85 2.40
N TYR A 80 -3.65 -6.04 2.65
CA TYR A 80 -3.52 -7.16 1.72
C TYR A 80 -4.86 -7.93 1.61
N PRO A 81 -5.15 -8.55 0.46
CA PRO A 81 -6.36 -9.35 0.29
C PRO A 81 -6.23 -10.72 0.97
N VAL A 82 -7.29 -11.19 1.61
CA VAL A 82 -7.36 -12.56 2.18
C VAL A 82 -7.40 -13.60 1.05
N SER A 83 -8.07 -13.26 -0.05
CA SER A 83 -8.15 -14.08 -1.25
C SER A 83 -8.22 -13.19 -2.48
N THR A 84 -7.93 -13.74 -3.65
CA THR A 84 -8.09 -13.08 -4.96
C THR A 84 -9.03 -13.86 -5.87
N GLY A 85 -9.42 -13.27 -7.00
CA GLY A 85 -10.35 -13.88 -7.95
C GLY A 85 -11.79 -13.80 -7.48
N ALA A 86 -12.62 -14.72 -7.94
CA ALA A 86 -14.06 -14.75 -7.64
C ALA A 86 -14.40 -14.84 -6.13
N SER A 87 -13.45 -15.23 -5.30
CA SER A 87 -13.59 -15.29 -3.84
C SER A 87 -13.16 -14.02 -3.10
N PHE A 88 -12.68 -13.00 -3.82
CA PHE A 88 -12.27 -11.74 -3.22
C PHE A 88 -13.45 -11.03 -2.57
N ASN A 89 -13.41 -10.91 -1.26
CA ASN A 89 -14.42 -10.18 -0.49
C ASN A 89 -13.88 -9.56 0.81
N ALA A 90 -12.60 -9.78 1.12
CA ALA A 90 -12.01 -9.32 2.37
C ALA A 90 -10.57 -8.82 2.20
N VAL A 91 -10.22 -7.79 2.97
CA VAL A 91 -8.86 -7.29 3.11
C VAL A 91 -8.49 -7.23 4.59
N VAL A 92 -7.22 -7.45 4.89
CA VAL A 92 -6.64 -7.21 6.20
C VAL A 92 -5.99 -5.82 6.19
N ASP A 93 -6.35 -5.00 7.15
CA ASP A 93 -5.71 -3.72 7.46
C ASP A 93 -4.57 -3.97 8.46
N VAL A 94 -3.36 -3.85 7.98
CA VAL A 94 -2.14 -4.15 8.74
C VAL A 94 -1.87 -3.09 9.80
N LEU A 95 -2.31 -1.84 9.58
CA LEU A 95 -2.17 -0.76 10.55
C LEU A 95 -3.08 -0.98 11.77
N LYS A 96 -4.35 -1.32 11.51
CA LYS A 96 -5.36 -1.51 12.57
C LYS A 96 -5.43 -2.92 13.12
N MET A 97 -4.77 -3.87 12.46
CA MET A 97 -4.87 -5.31 12.76
C MET A 97 -6.32 -5.79 12.82
N LYS A 98 -7.08 -5.46 11.78
CA LYS A 98 -8.48 -5.87 11.60
C LYS A 98 -8.71 -6.34 10.17
N MET A 99 -9.71 -7.21 10.00
CA MET A 99 -10.18 -7.66 8.69
C MET A 99 -11.47 -6.93 8.32
N TYR A 100 -11.54 -6.43 7.10
CA TYR A 100 -12.74 -5.81 6.52
C TYR A 100 -13.30 -6.76 5.47
N ARG A 101 -14.56 -7.17 5.63
CA ARG A 101 -15.24 -8.08 4.72
C ARG A 101 -16.50 -7.46 4.16
N TRP A 102 -16.61 -7.46 2.85
CA TRP A 102 -17.80 -6.98 2.13
C TRP A 102 -18.78 -8.11 1.87
N LYS A 103 -20.07 -7.78 1.91
CA LYS A 103 -21.15 -8.65 1.49
C LYS A 103 -21.31 -8.60 -0.04
N PRO A 104 -21.89 -9.63 -0.67
CA PRO A 104 -22.10 -9.64 -2.13
C PRO A 104 -22.90 -8.44 -2.65
N GLU A 105 -23.82 -7.91 -1.85
CA GLU A 105 -24.62 -6.74 -2.17
C GLU A 105 -23.83 -5.41 -2.01
N GLY A 106 -22.60 -5.45 -1.59
CA GLY A 106 -21.77 -4.27 -1.34
C GLY A 106 -22.14 -3.53 -0.04
N GLY A 107 -21.78 -2.26 0.02
CA GLY A 107 -22.08 -1.39 1.18
C GLY A 107 -20.92 -1.28 2.15
N VAL A 108 -21.23 -1.01 3.42
CA VAL A 108 -20.23 -0.89 4.49
C VAL A 108 -19.71 -2.27 4.87
N PRO A 109 -18.39 -2.48 4.92
CA PRO A 109 -17.83 -3.77 5.29
C PRO A 109 -18.05 -4.09 6.78
N ASP A 110 -18.17 -5.37 7.06
CA ASP A 110 -18.08 -5.88 8.43
C ASP A 110 -16.62 -5.78 8.92
N VAL A 111 -16.40 -5.25 10.12
CA VAL A 111 -15.09 -5.20 10.76
C VAL A 111 -14.95 -6.41 11.67
N LEU A 112 -14.00 -7.27 11.39
CA LEU A 112 -13.82 -8.57 12.04
C LEU A 112 -12.39 -8.68 12.60
N GLU A 113 -12.24 -9.62 13.54
CA GLU A 113 -10.91 -10.06 13.96
C GLU A 113 -10.23 -10.83 12.83
N ILE A 114 -8.90 -10.76 12.78
CA ILE A 114 -8.10 -11.49 11.79
C ILE A 114 -8.20 -13.00 12.10
N PRO A 115 -8.54 -13.83 11.11
CA PRO A 115 -8.56 -15.29 11.30
C PRO A 115 -7.19 -15.83 11.69
N ALA A 116 -7.19 -16.95 12.43
CA ALA A 116 -5.95 -17.56 12.95
C ALA A 116 -4.96 -17.92 11.81
N GLU A 117 -5.47 -18.36 10.67
CA GLU A 117 -4.67 -18.69 9.47
C GLU A 117 -3.97 -17.48 8.84
N GLU A 118 -4.49 -16.27 9.04
CA GLU A 118 -3.92 -15.03 8.52
C GLU A 118 -3.07 -14.27 9.56
N MET A 119 -3.15 -14.68 10.83
CA MET A 119 -2.53 -13.93 11.92
C MET A 119 -1.02 -13.80 11.79
N ASP A 120 -0.32 -14.87 11.40
CA ASP A 120 1.14 -14.87 11.28
C ASP A 120 1.60 -13.88 10.19
N LYS A 121 0.93 -13.91 9.00
CA LYS A 121 1.19 -12.95 7.90
C LYS A 121 0.90 -11.53 8.33
N ALA A 122 -0.23 -11.30 9.00
CA ALA A 122 -0.63 -9.99 9.47
C ALA A 122 0.38 -9.41 10.49
N MET A 123 0.84 -10.23 11.43
CA MET A 123 1.83 -9.82 12.43
C MET A 123 3.19 -9.52 11.82
N GLU A 124 3.65 -10.31 10.86
CA GLU A 124 4.90 -10.06 10.13
C GLU A 124 4.84 -8.71 9.39
N LEU A 125 3.76 -8.47 8.64
CA LEU A 125 3.56 -7.22 7.92
C LEU A 125 3.36 -6.03 8.86
N HIS A 126 2.66 -6.21 9.98
CA HIS A 126 2.50 -5.17 11.00
C HIS A 126 3.85 -4.78 11.61
N LYS A 127 4.69 -5.74 11.96
CA LYS A 127 6.03 -5.48 12.47
C LYS A 127 6.86 -4.69 11.46
N ALA A 128 6.86 -5.11 10.20
CA ALA A 128 7.56 -4.39 9.12
C ALA A 128 7.03 -2.96 8.94
N LEU A 129 5.71 -2.75 9.10
CA LEU A 129 5.10 -1.43 9.03
C LEU A 129 5.52 -0.55 10.21
N VAL A 130 5.57 -1.08 11.44
CA VAL A 130 6.04 -0.36 12.63
C VAL A 130 7.50 0.09 12.46
N GLU A 131 8.38 -0.81 12.02
CA GLU A 131 9.78 -0.52 11.74
C GLU A 131 9.91 0.59 10.67
N ALA A 132 9.21 0.44 9.55
CA ALA A 132 9.22 1.43 8.48
C ALA A 132 8.66 2.80 8.90
N ALA A 133 7.63 2.84 9.75
CA ALA A 133 7.10 4.10 10.29
C ALA A 133 8.09 4.79 11.23
N ALA A 134 8.80 4.00 12.05
CA ALA A 134 9.80 4.53 12.99
C ALA A 134 11.01 5.16 12.27
N GLU A 135 11.44 4.61 11.12
CA GLU A 135 12.63 5.07 10.39
C GLU A 135 12.56 6.53 9.91
N HIS A 136 11.39 7.13 9.86
CA HIS A 136 11.19 8.46 9.27
C HIS A 136 11.00 9.59 10.30
N ASP A 137 11.13 9.27 11.59
CA ASP A 137 11.00 10.24 12.68
C ASP A 137 11.83 9.80 13.89
N ASP A 138 12.77 10.63 14.32
CA ASP A 138 13.71 10.32 15.43
C ASP A 138 12.97 10.04 16.75
N VAL A 139 11.86 10.75 17.01
CA VAL A 139 11.06 10.54 18.22
C VAL A 139 10.34 9.20 18.18
N LEU A 140 9.82 8.80 17.00
CA LEU A 140 9.19 7.50 16.83
C LEU A 140 10.22 6.36 16.91
N MET A 141 11.43 6.60 16.43
CA MET A 141 12.52 5.63 16.53
C MET A 141 12.91 5.39 18.00
N GLU A 142 13.02 6.45 18.81
CA GLU A 142 13.27 6.33 20.26
C GLU A 142 12.15 5.53 20.95
N LYS A 143 10.88 5.87 20.69
CA LYS A 143 9.73 5.13 21.24
C LYS A 143 9.76 3.64 20.84
N PHE A 144 10.06 3.36 19.57
CA PHE A 144 10.14 1.98 19.09
C PHE A 144 11.24 1.19 19.81
N PHE A 145 12.40 1.80 20.07
CA PHE A 145 13.47 1.13 20.84
C PHE A 145 13.10 0.91 22.31
N GLU A 146 12.33 1.80 22.91
CA GLU A 146 11.92 1.69 24.32
C GLU A 146 10.77 0.69 24.50
N GLU A 147 9.75 0.72 23.62
CA GLU A 147 8.49 0.00 23.79
C GLU A 147 8.39 -1.25 22.90
N GLY A 148 9.25 -1.37 21.86
CA GLY A 148 9.22 -2.46 20.87
C GLY A 148 8.05 -2.38 19.88
N THR A 149 7.21 -1.34 19.98
CA THR A 149 6.06 -1.09 19.12
C THR A 149 5.73 0.40 19.07
N LEU A 150 4.77 0.79 18.22
CA LEU A 150 4.22 2.14 18.13
C LEU A 150 2.70 2.11 18.26
N SER A 151 2.12 3.18 18.80
CA SER A 151 0.66 3.37 18.77
C SER A 151 0.16 3.56 17.33
N GLU A 152 -1.15 3.37 17.10
CA GLU A 152 -1.75 3.63 15.79
C GLU A 152 -1.52 5.07 15.32
N ASP A 153 -1.61 6.04 16.21
CA ASP A 153 -1.39 7.45 15.88
C ASP A 153 0.08 7.74 15.55
N ASP A 154 1.02 7.15 16.29
CA ASP A 154 2.45 7.24 15.99
C ASP A 154 2.77 6.60 14.63
N MET A 155 2.21 5.41 14.33
CA MET A 155 2.38 4.79 13.03
C MET A 155 1.83 5.66 11.90
N ARG A 156 0.66 6.29 12.07
CA ARG A 156 0.09 7.24 11.09
C ARG A 156 1.02 8.43 10.86
N ALA A 157 1.60 8.98 11.93
CA ALA A 157 2.56 10.07 11.82
C ALA A 157 3.82 9.66 11.05
N GLY A 158 4.39 8.49 11.37
CA GLY A 158 5.56 7.94 10.69
C GLY A 158 5.31 7.61 9.22
N ILE A 159 4.17 6.99 8.90
CA ILE A 159 3.75 6.73 7.51
C ILE A 159 3.65 8.05 6.74
N ARG A 160 3.04 9.08 7.34
CA ARG A 160 2.92 10.40 6.71
C ARG A 160 4.30 11.03 6.46
N ALA A 161 5.19 10.99 7.44
CA ALA A 161 6.54 11.51 7.29
C ALA A 161 7.31 10.77 6.18
N GLY A 162 7.27 9.44 6.17
CA GLY A 162 7.89 8.62 5.13
C GLY A 162 7.30 8.85 3.74
N LEU A 163 5.99 9.02 3.64
CA LEU A 163 5.30 9.31 2.37
C LEU A 163 5.73 10.68 1.81
N VAL A 164 5.71 11.73 2.62
CA VAL A 164 6.04 13.10 2.18
C VAL A 164 7.51 13.21 1.74
N THR A 165 8.42 12.54 2.43
CA THR A 165 9.85 12.52 2.10
C THR A 165 10.22 11.55 0.97
N ARG A 166 9.25 10.77 0.44
CA ARG A 166 9.47 9.68 -0.52
C ARG A 166 10.39 8.56 0.03
N GLY A 167 10.46 8.44 1.34
CA GLY A 167 11.15 7.36 2.04
C GLY A 167 10.33 6.08 2.08
N MET A 168 8.99 6.20 1.98
CA MET A 168 8.03 5.11 2.00
C MET A 168 7.00 5.27 0.89
N PHE A 169 6.60 4.15 0.27
CA PHE A 169 5.50 4.07 -0.69
C PHE A 169 4.45 3.08 -0.18
N PRO A 170 3.39 3.57 0.48
CA PRO A 170 2.31 2.72 0.98
C PRO A 170 1.57 2.02 -0.15
N VAL A 171 1.16 0.77 0.08
CA VAL A 171 0.36 -0.01 -0.87
C VAL A 171 -0.99 -0.37 -0.27
N PHE A 172 -2.06 -0.05 -0.99
CA PHE A 172 -3.44 -0.35 -0.64
C PHE A 172 -4.07 -1.32 -1.63
N CYS A 173 -5.18 -1.93 -1.22
CA CYS A 173 -5.99 -2.85 -2.00
C CYS A 173 -7.33 -2.21 -2.34
N VAL A 174 -7.79 -2.37 -3.58
CA VAL A 174 -9.13 -1.97 -4.00
C VAL A 174 -9.69 -2.96 -5.01
N CYS A 175 -11.01 -2.93 -5.18
CA CYS A 175 -11.73 -3.59 -6.25
C CYS A 175 -12.75 -2.58 -6.80
N ALA A 176 -12.54 -2.13 -8.03
CA ALA A 176 -13.41 -1.19 -8.73
C ALA A 176 -13.49 -1.55 -10.22
#